data_f8defaa6103dd4b8abc45d2d9372578e
#
_entry.id   f8defaa6103dd4b8abc45d2d9372578e
#
_cell.length_a   1.000
_cell.length_b   1.000
_cell.length_c   1.000
_cell.angle_alpha   90.00
_cell.angle_beta   90.00
_cell.angle_gamma   90.00
#
_symmetry.space_group_name_H-M   'P 1'
#
loop_
_entity.id
_entity.type
_entity.pdbx_description
1 polymer ?
#
loop_
_entity_poly.entity_id
_entity_poly.type
_entity_poly.pdbx_seq_one_letter_code
_entity_poly.pdbx_strand_id
1 'polypeptide(L)'
;MEIRTNEPMARHISFRVGGPADRFMIPESETELREAVLDCKKSGQPWYMIGNGSNLLVGDKGFRGTIISTERLAELEVQKNENIIIAGAGVMLSKLANTAAREELTGLEFAAGIPGTVGGAVMMNAGAYGSEMKNVLLWADVMDQDGTVKLMKNEGLELGYRTSCLERLGLFTVRAAFKLTPGDPEVIRSQMEELARKRKEKQPLEYPSAGSTFKRPAGYFAGKLIEDAGLKGFSVGGAAVSEKHAGFVINKDHGTAADILGLCNEVKRRVKASSGVDLALEVKLLGEF
;
A
#
# COMPACT_ATOMS: atom_id res chain seq x y z
N MET A 1 -0.81 17.54 -16.33
CA MET A 1 -1.73 16.74 -15.47
C MET A 1 -2.88 16.18 -16.31
N GLU A 2 -3.09 14.88 -16.32
CA GLU A 2 -4.24 14.21 -16.94
C GLU A 2 -5.42 14.17 -15.95
N ILE A 3 -6.65 14.39 -16.46
CA ILE A 3 -7.87 14.32 -15.66
C ILE A 3 -8.87 13.41 -16.38
N ARG A 4 -9.38 12.40 -15.68
CA ARG A 4 -10.42 11.51 -16.15
C ARG A 4 -11.68 11.72 -15.31
N THR A 5 -12.85 11.51 -15.89
CA THR A 5 -14.14 11.57 -15.20
C THR A 5 -14.78 10.20 -15.20
N ASN A 6 -15.52 9.89 -14.15
CA ASN A 6 -16.20 8.61 -14.00
C ASN A 6 -15.26 7.39 -14.18
N GLU A 7 -14.04 7.49 -13.60
CA GLU A 7 -12.98 6.50 -13.80
C GLU A 7 -13.18 5.27 -12.90
N PRO A 8 -13.28 4.06 -13.47
CA PRO A 8 -13.50 2.83 -12.70
C PRO A 8 -12.32 2.51 -11.77
N MET A 9 -12.55 2.55 -10.45
CA MET A 9 -11.51 2.28 -9.46
C MET A 9 -11.00 0.84 -9.47
N ALA A 10 -11.78 -0.10 -10.01
CA ALA A 10 -11.34 -1.49 -10.22
C ALA A 10 -10.05 -1.61 -11.04
N ARG A 11 -9.71 -0.60 -11.87
CA ARG A 11 -8.47 -0.55 -12.66
C ARG A 11 -7.26 -0.09 -11.86
N HIS A 12 -7.49 0.55 -10.71
CA HIS A 12 -6.48 1.26 -9.92
C HIS A 12 -6.23 0.65 -8.54
N ILE A 13 -6.90 -0.46 -8.22
CA ILE A 13 -6.67 -1.17 -6.96
C ILE A 13 -6.40 -2.67 -7.19
N SER A 14 -5.61 -3.25 -6.33
CA SER A 14 -5.16 -4.64 -6.47
C SER A 14 -6.26 -5.70 -6.26
N PHE A 15 -7.38 -5.38 -5.60
CA PHE A 15 -8.57 -6.24 -5.53
C PHE A 15 -9.33 -6.33 -6.85
N ARG A 16 -9.14 -5.37 -7.78
CA ARG A 16 -9.84 -5.29 -9.06
C ARG A 16 -11.36 -5.22 -8.93
N VAL A 17 -11.86 -4.51 -7.93
CA VAL A 17 -13.26 -4.20 -7.67
C VAL A 17 -13.45 -2.72 -7.40
N GLY A 18 -14.70 -2.28 -7.30
CA GLY A 18 -15.05 -0.90 -6.96
C GLY A 18 -15.59 -0.10 -8.15
N GLY A 19 -16.58 0.71 -7.83
CA GLY A 19 -17.23 1.62 -8.77
C GLY A 19 -16.36 2.81 -9.16
N PRO A 20 -16.90 3.77 -9.93
CA PRO A 20 -16.13 4.89 -10.46
C PRO A 20 -15.85 5.97 -9.42
N ALA A 21 -14.72 6.68 -9.57
CA ALA A 21 -14.49 7.98 -8.98
C ALA A 21 -15.05 9.07 -9.90
N ASP A 22 -15.66 10.13 -9.35
CA ASP A 22 -16.20 11.22 -10.16
C ASP A 22 -15.11 11.91 -10.98
N ARG A 23 -13.95 12.15 -10.35
CA ARG A 23 -12.75 12.68 -10.99
C ARG A 23 -11.52 11.84 -10.58
N PHE A 24 -10.61 11.69 -11.52
CA PHE A 24 -9.34 11.00 -11.31
C PHE A 24 -8.23 11.84 -11.93
N MET A 25 -7.34 12.37 -11.09
CA MET A 25 -6.27 13.29 -11.48
C MET A 25 -4.92 12.59 -11.40
N ILE A 26 -4.08 12.76 -12.42
CA ILE A 26 -2.77 12.13 -12.53
C ILE A 26 -1.72 13.23 -12.76
N PRO A 27 -1.19 13.83 -11.67
CA PRO A 27 -0.11 14.80 -11.76
C PRO A 27 1.21 14.13 -12.17
N GLU A 28 2.02 14.86 -12.97
CA GLU A 28 3.31 14.41 -13.49
C GLU A 28 4.49 15.11 -12.79
N SER A 29 4.21 16.13 -11.98
CA SER A 29 5.21 16.91 -11.25
C SER A 29 4.68 17.36 -9.87
N GLU A 30 5.58 17.82 -9.00
CA GLU A 30 5.21 18.43 -7.71
C GLU A 30 4.30 19.65 -7.92
N THR A 31 4.56 20.47 -8.93
CA THR A 31 3.73 21.62 -9.26
C THR A 31 2.30 21.21 -9.61
N GLU A 32 2.13 20.22 -10.48
CA GLU A 32 0.81 19.69 -10.84
C GLU A 32 0.12 19.00 -9.65
N LEU A 33 0.88 18.30 -8.78
CA LEU A 33 0.34 17.73 -7.56
C LEU A 33 -0.23 18.81 -6.64
N ARG A 34 0.52 19.91 -6.47
CA ARG A 34 0.06 21.07 -5.69
C ARG A 34 -1.20 21.68 -6.28
N GLU A 35 -1.25 21.87 -7.60
CA GLU A 35 -2.44 22.36 -8.30
C GLU A 35 -3.65 21.44 -8.07
N ALA A 36 -3.47 20.13 -8.16
CA ALA A 36 -4.53 19.15 -7.91
C ALA A 36 -5.08 19.23 -6.46
N VAL A 37 -4.18 19.33 -5.47
CA VAL A 37 -4.56 19.47 -4.05
C VAL A 37 -5.33 20.77 -3.82
N LEU A 38 -4.85 21.89 -4.36
CA LEU A 38 -5.50 23.20 -4.20
C LEU A 38 -6.86 23.24 -4.94
N ASP A 39 -6.99 22.60 -6.10
CA ASP A 39 -8.26 22.47 -6.81
C ASP A 39 -9.28 21.66 -5.97
N CYS A 40 -8.86 20.54 -5.41
CA CYS A 40 -9.69 19.75 -4.50
C CYS A 40 -10.11 20.55 -3.26
N LYS A 41 -9.19 21.29 -2.64
CA LYS A 41 -9.50 22.16 -1.51
C LYS A 41 -10.51 23.22 -1.88
N LYS A 42 -10.34 23.90 -3.02
CA LYS A 42 -11.23 24.94 -3.52
C LYS A 42 -12.63 24.41 -3.84
N SER A 43 -12.73 23.20 -4.38
CA SER A 43 -14.01 22.59 -4.72
C SER A 43 -14.83 22.20 -3.50
N GLY A 44 -14.22 22.00 -2.34
CA GLY A 44 -14.85 21.50 -1.12
C GLY A 44 -15.37 20.07 -1.22
N GLN A 45 -15.10 19.38 -2.33
CA GLN A 45 -15.52 17.99 -2.54
C GLN A 45 -14.55 17.02 -1.82
N PRO A 46 -15.04 15.85 -1.40
CA PRO A 46 -14.16 14.81 -0.87
C PRO A 46 -13.07 14.45 -1.87
N TRP A 47 -11.86 14.20 -1.38
CA TRP A 47 -10.77 13.72 -2.20
C TRP A 47 -9.87 12.75 -1.44
N TYR A 48 -9.17 11.90 -2.18
CA TYR A 48 -8.27 10.92 -1.61
C TYR A 48 -7.06 10.70 -2.52
N MET A 49 -5.85 10.57 -1.93
CA MET A 49 -4.62 10.32 -2.68
C MET A 49 -4.27 8.85 -2.66
N ILE A 50 -3.95 8.29 -3.82
CA ILE A 50 -3.57 6.89 -3.95
C ILE A 50 -2.20 6.72 -4.62
N GLY A 51 -1.51 5.65 -4.24
CA GLY A 51 -0.42 5.07 -5.04
C GLY A 51 -0.96 3.94 -5.91
N ASN A 52 -0.40 2.74 -5.78
CA ASN A 52 -0.83 1.55 -6.54
C ASN A 52 -2.13 0.88 -6.02
N GLY A 53 -2.87 1.49 -5.09
CA GLY A 53 -4.12 0.93 -4.57
C GLY A 53 -4.01 -0.46 -3.94
N SER A 54 -2.81 -0.86 -3.51
CA SER A 54 -2.52 -2.22 -3.02
C SER A 54 -2.97 -2.49 -1.57
N ASN A 55 -3.54 -1.49 -0.90
CA ASN A 55 -4.11 -1.61 0.44
C ASN A 55 -5.51 -0.95 0.53
N LEU A 56 -6.25 -0.93 -0.59
CA LEU A 56 -7.57 -0.30 -0.68
C LEU A 56 -8.64 -1.31 -1.07
N LEU A 57 -9.83 -1.11 -0.51
CA LEU A 57 -11.10 -1.66 -0.99
C LEU A 57 -12.02 -0.48 -1.30
N VAL A 58 -12.42 -0.32 -2.55
CA VAL A 58 -13.33 0.75 -2.99
C VAL A 58 -14.72 0.17 -3.17
N GLY A 59 -15.73 0.83 -2.60
CA GLY A 59 -17.12 0.39 -2.66
C GLY A 59 -17.68 0.32 -4.08
N ASP A 60 -18.70 -0.52 -4.27
CA ASP A 60 -19.27 -0.79 -5.61
C ASP A 60 -19.96 0.43 -6.22
N LYS A 61 -20.46 1.37 -5.40
CA LYS A 61 -21.00 2.65 -5.88
C LYS A 61 -19.91 3.68 -6.21
N GLY A 62 -18.65 3.37 -5.90
CA GLY A 62 -17.50 4.21 -6.20
C GLY A 62 -17.23 5.30 -5.17
N PHE A 63 -16.49 6.32 -5.57
CA PHE A 63 -16.08 7.44 -4.73
C PHE A 63 -16.64 8.76 -5.25
N ARG A 64 -17.54 9.38 -4.51
CA ARG A 64 -18.12 10.68 -4.84
C ARG A 64 -17.16 11.79 -4.48
N GLY A 65 -16.26 12.11 -5.43
CA GLY A 65 -15.21 13.08 -5.26
C GLY A 65 -14.01 12.86 -6.20
N THR A 66 -12.85 13.36 -5.79
CA THR A 66 -11.63 13.33 -6.60
C THR A 66 -10.61 12.34 -6.04
N ILE A 67 -10.09 11.46 -6.88
CA ILE A 67 -8.89 10.66 -6.60
C ILE A 67 -7.69 11.35 -7.24
N ILE A 68 -6.61 11.50 -6.49
CA ILE A 68 -5.31 11.95 -6.98
C ILE A 68 -4.37 10.74 -6.99
N SER A 69 -3.92 10.32 -8.17
CA SER A 69 -2.97 9.21 -8.33
C SER A 69 -1.55 9.74 -8.42
N THR A 70 -0.66 9.19 -7.60
CA THR A 70 0.77 9.55 -7.65
C THR A 70 1.57 8.75 -8.68
N GLU A 71 0.93 7.93 -9.52
CA GLU A 71 1.59 6.96 -10.41
C GLU A 71 2.65 7.56 -11.32
N ARG A 72 2.49 8.83 -11.75
CA ARG A 72 3.44 9.54 -12.63
C ARG A 72 4.49 10.36 -11.88
N LEU A 73 4.40 10.48 -10.57
CA LEU A 73 5.48 11.03 -9.73
C LEU A 73 6.56 9.96 -9.53
N ALA A 74 7.16 9.49 -10.63
CA ALA A 74 7.98 8.28 -10.70
C ALA A 74 9.46 8.56 -11.02
N GLU A 75 9.93 9.76 -10.69
CA GLU A 75 11.36 10.12 -10.75
C GLU A 75 12.17 9.32 -9.75
N LEU A 76 13.40 8.97 -10.13
CA LEU A 76 14.34 8.24 -9.31
C LEU A 76 15.75 8.74 -9.58
N GLU A 77 16.43 9.19 -8.53
CA GLU A 77 17.78 9.72 -8.54
C GLU A 77 18.69 8.88 -7.64
N VAL A 78 19.91 8.60 -8.09
CA VAL A 78 20.92 7.87 -7.32
C VAL A 78 22.10 8.77 -7.01
N GLN A 79 22.36 9.00 -5.72
CA GLN A 79 23.49 9.75 -5.20
C GLN A 79 24.57 8.76 -4.72
N LYS A 80 25.38 8.26 -5.68
CA LYS A 80 26.34 7.16 -5.45
C LYS A 80 27.31 7.41 -4.32
N ASN A 81 27.90 8.61 -4.26
CA ASN A 81 28.90 8.96 -3.24
C ASN A 81 28.34 8.95 -1.81
N GLU A 82 27.02 9.12 -1.71
CA GLU A 82 26.32 9.18 -0.44
C GLU A 82 25.55 7.89 -0.13
N ASN A 83 25.50 6.93 -1.05
CA ASN A 83 24.68 5.73 -0.96
C ASN A 83 23.20 6.08 -0.67
N ILE A 84 22.68 7.11 -1.33
CA ILE A 84 21.30 7.58 -1.19
C ILE A 84 20.55 7.37 -2.51
N ILE A 85 19.32 6.89 -2.42
CA ILE A 85 18.39 6.86 -3.53
C ILE A 85 17.21 7.74 -3.16
N ILE A 86 16.89 8.73 -4.01
CA ILE A 86 15.71 9.58 -3.88
C ILE A 86 14.67 9.09 -4.89
N ALA A 87 13.44 8.85 -4.42
CA ALA A 87 12.38 8.32 -5.25
C ALA A 87 11.07 9.08 -5.04
N GLY A 88 10.40 9.45 -6.11
CA GLY A 88 9.07 10.04 -6.12
C GLY A 88 8.02 9.10 -5.55
N ALA A 89 6.92 9.66 -5.04
CA ALA A 89 5.87 8.90 -4.37
C ALA A 89 5.24 7.79 -5.22
N GLY A 90 5.24 7.93 -6.54
CA GLY A 90 4.71 6.97 -7.51
C GLY A 90 5.69 5.86 -7.89
N VAL A 91 6.96 5.93 -7.50
CA VAL A 91 7.93 4.88 -7.80
C VAL A 91 7.49 3.56 -7.14
N MET A 92 7.37 2.50 -7.94
CA MET A 92 7.08 1.16 -7.43
C MET A 92 8.23 0.68 -6.54
N LEU A 93 7.91 0.03 -5.42
CA LEU A 93 8.92 -0.50 -4.50
C LEU A 93 9.82 -1.54 -5.15
N SER A 94 9.30 -2.33 -6.09
CA SER A 94 10.10 -3.25 -6.90
C SER A 94 11.14 -2.51 -7.76
N LYS A 95 10.76 -1.37 -8.38
CA LYS A 95 11.70 -0.52 -9.15
C LYS A 95 12.78 0.06 -8.25
N LEU A 96 12.41 0.57 -7.08
CA LEU A 96 13.34 1.12 -6.08
C LEU A 96 14.35 0.05 -5.63
N ALA A 97 13.87 -1.15 -5.21
CA ALA A 97 14.72 -2.24 -4.75
C ALA A 97 15.66 -2.77 -5.86
N ASN A 98 15.14 -2.95 -7.09
CA ASN A 98 15.97 -3.36 -8.22
C ASN A 98 17.02 -2.30 -8.61
N THR A 99 16.72 -1.01 -8.42
CA THR A 99 17.72 0.05 -8.62
C THR A 99 18.79 -0.02 -7.55
N ALA A 100 18.42 -0.19 -6.27
CA ALA A 100 19.40 -0.38 -5.20
C ALA A 100 20.33 -1.56 -5.47
N ALA A 101 19.78 -2.71 -5.89
CA ALA A 101 20.58 -3.90 -6.23
C ALA A 101 21.56 -3.68 -7.39
N ARG A 102 21.16 -2.91 -8.44
CA ARG A 102 22.03 -2.56 -9.55
C ARG A 102 23.18 -1.62 -9.17
N GLU A 103 22.94 -0.79 -8.17
CA GLU A 103 23.95 0.13 -7.62
C GLU A 103 24.74 -0.49 -6.45
N GLU A 104 24.63 -1.83 -6.27
CA GLU A 104 25.33 -2.60 -5.24
C GLU A 104 25.04 -2.12 -3.81
N LEU A 105 23.78 -1.68 -3.58
CA LEU A 105 23.29 -1.16 -2.30
C LEU A 105 22.29 -2.13 -1.67
N THR A 106 22.60 -2.59 -0.44
CA THR A 106 21.75 -3.47 0.37
C THR A 106 20.83 -2.67 1.30
N GLY A 107 19.72 -3.27 1.72
CA GLY A 107 18.76 -2.75 2.69
C GLY A 107 17.32 -2.67 2.16
N LEU A 108 17.10 -2.81 0.84
CA LEU A 108 15.77 -2.75 0.22
C LEU A 108 15.28 -4.09 -0.35
N GLU A 109 15.96 -5.19 -0.10
CA GLU A 109 15.62 -6.52 -0.63
C GLU A 109 14.19 -6.95 -0.22
N PHE A 110 13.79 -6.62 1.03
CA PHE A 110 12.46 -6.91 1.55
C PHE A 110 11.32 -6.24 0.76
N ALA A 111 11.64 -5.10 0.13
CA ALA A 111 10.67 -4.26 -0.56
C ALA A 111 10.38 -4.74 -2.00
N ALA A 112 11.27 -5.54 -2.60
CA ALA A 112 11.21 -5.96 -4.00
C ALA A 112 9.87 -6.63 -4.38
N GLY A 113 9.28 -7.39 -3.45
CA GLY A 113 8.03 -8.09 -3.68
C GLY A 113 6.76 -7.34 -3.20
N ILE A 114 6.87 -6.19 -2.55
CA ILE A 114 5.70 -5.44 -2.06
C ILE A 114 5.06 -4.69 -3.23
N PRO A 115 3.75 -4.89 -3.53
CA PRO A 115 3.09 -4.31 -4.70
C PRO A 115 2.65 -2.85 -4.48
N GLY A 116 3.40 -2.08 -3.71
CA GLY A 116 3.12 -0.69 -3.37
C GLY A 116 4.05 0.31 -4.05
N THR A 117 3.74 1.59 -3.90
CA THR A 117 4.60 2.70 -4.28
C THR A 117 5.28 3.30 -3.06
N VAL A 118 6.33 4.10 -3.28
CA VAL A 118 7.09 4.80 -2.23
C VAL A 118 6.15 5.61 -1.33
N GLY A 119 5.22 6.40 -1.88
CA GLY A 119 4.30 7.21 -1.07
C GLY A 119 3.42 6.37 -0.15
N GLY A 120 2.83 5.28 -0.66
CA GLY A 120 2.05 4.34 0.16
C GLY A 120 2.91 3.60 1.18
N ALA A 121 4.16 3.28 0.84
CA ALA A 121 5.08 2.60 1.74
C ALA A 121 5.52 3.48 2.92
N VAL A 122 5.79 4.77 2.70
CA VAL A 122 6.09 5.72 3.78
C VAL A 122 4.85 5.92 4.66
N MET A 123 3.67 6.09 4.08
CA MET A 123 2.39 6.23 4.80
C MET A 123 2.15 5.09 5.78
N MET A 124 2.41 3.85 5.34
CA MET A 124 2.12 2.63 6.09
C MET A 124 3.33 2.06 6.84
N ASN A 125 4.51 2.70 6.77
CA ASN A 125 5.76 2.05 7.18
C ASN A 125 5.82 0.60 6.66
N ALA A 126 5.70 0.44 5.34
CA ALA A 126 5.59 -0.88 4.73
C ALA A 126 6.79 -1.76 5.08
N GLY A 127 6.52 -3.01 5.42
CA GLY A 127 7.56 -3.95 5.81
C GLY A 127 7.18 -5.40 5.52
N ALA A 128 8.20 -6.21 5.35
CA ALA A 128 8.11 -7.65 5.12
C ALA A 128 9.39 -8.34 5.60
N TYR A 129 9.28 -9.61 6.02
CA TYR A 129 10.42 -10.46 6.35
C TYR A 129 11.39 -9.88 7.39
N GLY A 130 10.87 -9.13 8.37
CA GLY A 130 11.66 -8.58 9.48
C GLY A 130 12.29 -7.22 9.22
N SER A 131 12.10 -6.63 8.04
CA SER A 131 12.51 -5.25 7.73
C SER A 131 11.34 -4.38 7.32
N GLU A 132 11.50 -3.05 7.42
CA GLU A 132 10.46 -2.06 7.14
C GLU A 132 11.08 -0.74 6.65
N MET A 133 10.25 0.16 6.09
CA MET A 133 10.73 1.44 5.55
C MET A 133 11.52 2.26 6.57
N LYS A 134 11.11 2.25 7.84
CA LYS A 134 11.81 2.92 8.94
C LYS A 134 13.31 2.60 9.01
N ASN A 135 13.72 1.40 8.62
CA ASN A 135 15.11 0.98 8.72
C ASN A 135 16.04 1.64 7.69
N VAL A 136 15.48 2.11 6.58
CA VAL A 136 16.25 2.65 5.43
C VAL A 136 15.87 4.07 5.05
N LEU A 137 14.70 4.56 5.47
CA LEU A 137 14.23 5.90 5.16
C LEU A 137 15.10 6.95 5.88
N LEU A 138 15.61 7.92 5.12
CA LEU A 138 16.38 9.04 5.66
C LEU A 138 15.47 10.25 5.95
N TRP A 139 14.68 10.65 4.97
CA TRP A 139 13.70 11.71 5.04
C TRP A 139 12.62 11.56 3.96
N ALA A 140 11.53 12.29 4.10
CA ALA A 140 10.51 12.47 3.06
C ALA A 140 10.15 13.95 2.91
N ASP A 141 9.99 14.41 1.67
CA ASP A 141 9.27 15.63 1.36
C ASP A 141 7.79 15.31 1.36
N VAL A 142 7.05 16.02 2.21
CA VAL A 142 5.61 15.80 2.40
C VAL A 142 4.86 17.09 2.10
N MET A 143 3.72 16.95 1.45
CA MET A 143 2.80 18.04 1.10
C MET A 143 1.59 18.00 2.05
N ASP A 144 1.16 19.15 2.52
CA ASP A 144 -0.08 19.31 3.26
C ASP A 144 -1.29 19.63 2.35
N GLN A 145 -2.46 19.80 2.94
CA GLN A 145 -3.68 20.13 2.22
C GLN A 145 -3.71 21.57 1.67
N ASP A 146 -2.74 22.39 2.03
CA ASP A 146 -2.51 23.75 1.50
C ASP A 146 -1.49 23.77 0.36
N GLY A 147 -1.00 22.61 -0.06
CA GLY A 147 0.01 22.48 -1.09
C GLY A 147 1.41 22.89 -0.63
N THR A 148 1.63 23.08 0.67
CA THR A 148 2.95 23.41 1.20
C THR A 148 3.78 22.16 1.38
N VAL A 149 4.99 22.15 0.82
CA VAL A 149 5.93 21.04 0.95
C VAL A 149 6.92 21.33 2.06
N LYS A 150 7.16 20.34 2.91
CA LYS A 150 8.18 20.37 3.96
C LYS A 150 8.96 19.08 4.03
N LEU A 151 10.24 19.17 4.37
CA LEU A 151 11.06 18.00 4.65
C LEU A 151 10.78 17.49 6.06
N MET A 152 10.52 16.20 6.18
CA MET A 152 10.41 15.49 7.45
C MET A 152 11.47 14.38 7.51
N LYS A 153 12.32 14.41 8.55
CA LYS A 153 13.27 13.33 8.81
C LYS A 153 12.55 12.08 9.33
N ASN A 154 13.20 10.93 9.24
CA ASN A 154 12.66 9.64 9.68
C ASN A 154 12.03 9.70 11.08
N GLU A 155 12.74 10.30 12.05
CA GLU A 155 12.28 10.40 13.43
C GLU A 155 10.96 11.18 13.57
N GLY A 156 10.78 12.22 12.74
CA GLY A 156 9.58 13.05 12.73
C GLY A 156 8.36 12.40 12.09
N LEU A 157 8.54 11.29 11.34
CA LEU A 157 7.46 10.58 10.69
C LEU A 157 6.71 9.61 11.62
N GLU A 158 7.18 9.38 12.84
CA GLU A 158 6.56 8.52 13.85
C GLU A 158 6.22 7.11 13.28
N LEU A 159 7.15 6.53 12.52
CA LEU A 159 6.95 5.26 11.84
C LEU A 159 6.80 4.11 12.84
N GLY A 160 5.66 3.43 12.78
CA GLY A 160 5.31 2.26 13.59
C GLY A 160 4.66 1.16 12.77
N TYR A 161 4.17 0.12 13.44
CA TYR A 161 3.53 -1.01 12.75
C TYR A 161 2.30 -0.55 11.95
N ARG A 162 2.44 -0.56 10.61
CA ARG A 162 1.40 -0.13 9.66
C ARG A 162 0.86 1.28 9.91
N THR A 163 1.74 2.20 10.34
CA THR A 163 1.36 3.59 10.62
C THR A 163 2.53 4.56 10.46
N SER A 164 2.18 5.81 10.23
CA SER A 164 3.04 7.00 10.33
C SER A 164 2.19 8.17 10.84
N CYS A 165 2.82 9.31 11.15
CA CYS A 165 2.07 10.52 11.50
C CYS A 165 1.33 11.13 10.29
N LEU A 166 1.65 10.73 9.06
CA LEU A 166 1.15 11.37 7.84
C LEU A 166 -0.37 11.34 7.74
N GLU A 167 -1.00 10.19 8.01
CA GLU A 167 -2.45 10.05 7.96
C GLU A 167 -3.14 10.98 8.98
N ARG A 168 -2.65 11.00 10.21
CA ARG A 168 -3.18 11.84 11.30
C ARG A 168 -3.02 13.34 11.03
N LEU A 169 -1.96 13.72 10.36
CA LEU A 169 -1.64 15.13 10.05
C LEU A 169 -2.17 15.57 8.67
N GLY A 170 -2.83 14.69 7.90
CA GLY A 170 -3.29 15.00 6.54
C GLY A 170 -2.17 15.35 5.58
N LEU A 171 -1.02 14.67 5.73
CA LEU A 171 0.18 14.87 4.90
C LEU A 171 0.33 13.75 3.88
N PHE A 172 0.93 14.06 2.73
CA PHE A 172 1.18 13.12 1.64
C PHE A 172 2.64 13.17 1.22
N THR A 173 3.26 12.01 1.00
CA THR A 173 4.62 11.95 0.49
C THR A 173 4.67 12.42 -0.96
N VAL A 174 5.59 13.33 -1.28
CA VAL A 174 5.92 13.77 -2.64
C VAL A 174 7.10 12.96 -3.17
N ARG A 175 8.16 12.85 -2.39
CA ARG A 175 9.32 11.98 -2.62
C ARG A 175 9.97 11.60 -1.30
N ALA A 176 10.81 10.58 -1.33
CA ALA A 176 11.53 10.12 -0.15
C ALA A 176 12.96 9.71 -0.50
N ALA A 177 13.88 9.90 0.45
CA ALA A 177 15.27 9.50 0.34
C ALA A 177 15.56 8.29 1.23
N PHE A 178 16.29 7.34 0.68
CA PHE A 178 16.68 6.09 1.34
C PHE A 178 18.20 6.04 1.48
N LYS A 179 18.70 5.92 2.71
CA LYS A 179 20.10 5.72 3.02
C LYS A 179 20.37 4.23 3.09
N LEU A 180 21.23 3.75 2.18
CA LEU A 180 21.54 2.34 2.01
C LEU A 180 23.01 2.08 2.35
N THR A 181 23.40 0.81 2.34
CA THR A 181 24.77 0.39 2.64
C THR A 181 25.36 -0.34 1.41
N PRO A 182 26.61 -0.11 1.03
CA PRO A 182 27.27 -0.94 0.01
C PRO A 182 27.23 -2.42 0.42
N GLY A 183 26.94 -3.30 -0.54
CA GLY A 183 26.81 -4.73 -0.31
C GLY A 183 27.32 -5.55 -1.50
N ASP A 184 27.52 -6.84 -1.28
CA ASP A 184 27.88 -7.78 -2.34
C ASP A 184 26.67 -8.01 -3.27
N PRO A 185 26.78 -7.72 -4.58
CA PRO A 185 25.68 -7.85 -5.53
C PRO A 185 25.14 -9.29 -5.66
N GLU A 186 25.96 -10.32 -5.44
CA GLU A 186 25.51 -11.71 -5.46
C GLU A 186 24.66 -12.03 -4.23
N VAL A 187 25.07 -11.54 -3.06
CA VAL A 187 24.31 -11.69 -1.80
C VAL A 187 22.97 -10.95 -1.90
N ILE A 188 22.97 -9.70 -2.37
CA ILE A 188 21.76 -8.90 -2.55
C ILE A 188 20.77 -9.64 -3.47
N ARG A 189 21.24 -10.12 -4.62
CA ARG A 189 20.42 -10.83 -5.61
C ARG A 189 19.85 -12.13 -5.06
N SER A 190 20.72 -12.94 -4.43
CA SER A 190 20.31 -14.20 -3.80
C SER A 190 19.23 -13.98 -2.73
N GLN A 191 19.37 -12.95 -1.90
CA GLN A 191 18.35 -12.60 -0.90
C GLN A 191 17.02 -12.16 -1.53
N MET A 192 17.05 -11.34 -2.57
CA MET A 192 15.83 -10.94 -3.30
C MET A 192 15.11 -12.15 -3.90
N GLU A 193 15.86 -13.08 -4.52
CA GLU A 193 15.31 -14.32 -5.10
C GLU A 193 14.68 -15.22 -4.03
N GLU A 194 15.36 -15.38 -2.89
CA GLU A 194 14.83 -16.16 -1.77
C GLU A 194 13.53 -15.56 -1.23
N LEU A 195 13.47 -14.24 -1.05
CA LEU A 195 12.27 -13.55 -0.59
C LEU A 195 11.12 -13.66 -1.61
N ALA A 196 11.42 -13.57 -2.91
CA ALA A 196 10.44 -13.76 -3.98
C ALA A 196 9.89 -15.21 -3.98
N ARG A 197 10.76 -16.21 -3.81
CA ARG A 197 10.38 -17.62 -3.68
C ARG A 197 9.46 -17.85 -2.48
N LYS A 198 9.86 -17.39 -1.29
CA LYS A 198 9.05 -17.48 -0.05
C LYS A 198 7.67 -16.83 -0.23
N ARG A 199 7.62 -15.70 -0.95
CA ARG A 199 6.36 -15.01 -1.24
C ARG A 199 5.46 -15.82 -2.16
N LYS A 200 6.01 -16.34 -3.26
CA LYS A 200 5.29 -17.19 -4.22
C LYS A 200 4.75 -18.45 -3.56
N GLU A 201 5.51 -19.07 -2.67
CA GLU A 201 5.10 -20.27 -1.95
C GLU A 201 3.98 -20.02 -0.94
N LYS A 202 4.02 -18.86 -0.23
CA LYS A 202 3.14 -18.60 0.91
C LYS A 202 1.97 -17.67 0.65
N GLN A 203 1.97 -16.90 -0.45
CA GLN A 203 0.92 -15.91 -0.73
C GLN A 203 0.14 -16.26 -1.99
N PRO A 204 -1.18 -15.95 -2.04
CA PRO A 204 -2.05 -16.25 -3.19
C PRO A 204 -1.87 -15.22 -4.31
N LEU A 205 -0.67 -15.16 -4.92
CA LEU A 205 -0.32 -14.14 -5.93
C LEU A 205 -1.09 -14.30 -7.24
N GLU A 206 -1.71 -15.46 -7.46
CA GLU A 206 -2.56 -15.78 -8.59
C GLU A 206 -3.94 -15.10 -8.56
N TYR A 207 -4.35 -14.59 -7.39
CA TYR A 207 -5.65 -13.93 -7.21
C TYR A 207 -5.50 -12.44 -6.88
N PRO A 208 -6.43 -11.58 -7.36
CA PRO A 208 -6.52 -10.20 -6.91
C PRO A 208 -6.75 -10.12 -5.39
N SER A 209 -5.94 -9.31 -4.70
CA SER A 209 -6.05 -9.10 -3.24
C SER A 209 -5.33 -7.82 -2.83
N ALA A 210 -5.54 -7.35 -1.62
CA ALA A 210 -4.81 -6.20 -1.04
C ALA A 210 -3.82 -6.64 0.05
N GLY A 211 -3.15 -7.78 -0.13
CA GLY A 211 -2.21 -8.31 0.86
C GLY A 211 -2.92 -8.89 2.09
N SER A 212 -2.27 -8.80 3.25
CA SER A 212 -2.89 -9.18 4.53
C SER A 212 -4.07 -8.26 4.83
N THR A 213 -5.26 -8.84 4.94
CA THR A 213 -6.51 -8.08 5.06
C THR A 213 -6.73 -7.55 6.47
N PHE A 214 -6.18 -8.23 7.48
CA PHE A 214 -6.37 -7.90 8.89
C PHE A 214 -5.05 -7.54 9.57
N LYS A 215 -5.09 -6.53 10.44
CA LYS A 215 -3.98 -6.18 11.33
C LYS A 215 -3.65 -7.32 12.27
N ARG A 216 -2.39 -7.44 12.65
CA ARG A 216 -1.95 -8.37 13.67
C ARG A 216 -2.50 -7.93 15.04
N PRO A 217 -3.34 -8.73 15.71
CA PRO A 217 -3.77 -8.41 17.07
C PRO A 217 -2.60 -8.56 18.07
N ALA A 218 -2.65 -7.81 19.17
CA ALA A 218 -1.63 -7.92 20.21
C ALA A 218 -1.54 -9.37 20.75
N GLY A 219 -0.35 -9.95 20.70
CA GLY A 219 -0.10 -11.32 21.16
C GLY A 219 -0.53 -12.43 20.21
N TYR A 220 -1.13 -12.12 19.05
CA TYR A 220 -1.67 -13.12 18.11
C TYR A 220 -1.23 -12.86 16.68
N PHE A 221 -1.51 -13.82 15.79
CA PHE A 221 -1.38 -13.70 14.34
C PHE A 221 -2.76 -13.84 13.70
N ALA A 222 -3.22 -12.83 12.98
CA ALA A 222 -4.55 -12.83 12.36
C ALA A 222 -4.78 -14.07 11.48
N GLY A 223 -3.82 -14.40 10.61
CA GLY A 223 -3.91 -15.59 9.75
C GLY A 223 -4.08 -16.90 10.54
N LYS A 224 -3.38 -17.05 11.68
CA LYS A 224 -3.51 -18.24 12.54
C LYS A 224 -4.90 -18.32 13.18
N LEU A 225 -5.41 -17.21 13.72
CA LEU A 225 -6.76 -17.15 14.29
C LEU A 225 -7.85 -17.52 13.27
N ILE A 226 -7.69 -17.05 12.02
CA ILE A 226 -8.63 -17.35 10.92
C ILE A 226 -8.54 -18.82 10.51
N GLU A 227 -7.33 -19.38 10.45
CA GLU A 227 -7.11 -20.81 10.18
C GLU A 227 -7.68 -21.70 11.28
N ASP A 228 -7.43 -21.37 12.56
CA ASP A 228 -7.95 -22.12 13.72
C ASP A 228 -9.48 -22.06 13.83
N ALA A 229 -10.09 -20.98 13.32
CA ALA A 229 -11.54 -20.87 13.16
C ALA A 229 -12.10 -21.69 11.97
N GLY A 230 -11.26 -22.45 11.23
CA GLY A 230 -11.66 -23.30 10.12
C GLY A 230 -12.10 -22.52 8.87
N LEU A 231 -11.58 -21.28 8.66
CA LEU A 231 -12.09 -20.38 7.64
C LEU A 231 -11.28 -20.38 6.33
N LYS A 232 -10.24 -21.19 6.18
CA LYS A 232 -9.56 -21.36 4.88
C LYS A 232 -10.56 -21.82 3.81
N GLY A 233 -10.57 -21.16 2.66
CA GLY A 233 -11.49 -21.44 1.55
C GLY A 233 -12.94 -20.99 1.77
N PHE A 234 -13.29 -20.48 2.95
CA PHE A 234 -14.62 -19.94 3.22
C PHE A 234 -14.89 -18.73 2.30
N SER A 235 -16.07 -18.70 1.69
CA SER A 235 -16.42 -17.69 0.67
C SER A 235 -17.76 -17.00 0.97
N VAL A 236 -17.87 -15.76 0.47
CA VAL A 236 -19.11 -14.98 0.40
C VAL A 236 -19.15 -14.38 -1.01
N GLY A 237 -20.18 -14.69 -1.80
CA GLY A 237 -20.22 -14.32 -3.21
C GLY A 237 -18.96 -14.77 -3.95
N GLY A 238 -18.33 -13.87 -4.69
CA GLY A 238 -17.08 -14.13 -5.39
C GLY A 238 -15.80 -13.94 -4.57
N ALA A 239 -15.89 -13.53 -3.30
CA ALA A 239 -14.75 -13.37 -2.40
C ALA A 239 -14.48 -14.64 -1.58
N ALA A 240 -13.21 -14.95 -1.30
CA ALA A 240 -12.83 -16.08 -0.46
C ALA A 240 -11.66 -15.77 0.48
N VAL A 241 -11.59 -16.45 1.62
CA VAL A 241 -10.36 -16.57 2.41
C VAL A 241 -9.41 -17.49 1.66
N SER A 242 -8.19 -17.06 1.42
CA SER A 242 -7.22 -17.88 0.70
C SER A 242 -6.90 -19.18 1.43
N GLU A 243 -6.91 -20.29 0.70
CA GLU A 243 -6.47 -21.58 1.22
C GLU A 243 -4.97 -21.62 1.49
N LYS A 244 -4.19 -20.83 0.74
CA LYS A 244 -2.74 -20.76 0.82
C LYS A 244 -2.28 -19.93 2.03
N HIS A 245 -2.99 -18.82 2.35
CA HIS A 245 -2.69 -17.94 3.47
C HIS A 245 -3.97 -17.34 4.06
N ALA A 246 -4.41 -17.84 5.20
CA ALA A 246 -5.70 -17.45 5.79
C ALA A 246 -5.82 -15.95 6.16
N GLY A 247 -4.71 -15.21 6.27
CA GLY A 247 -4.73 -13.75 6.47
C GLY A 247 -5.09 -12.94 5.22
N PHE A 248 -5.23 -13.59 4.05
CA PHE A 248 -5.58 -12.95 2.78
C PHE A 248 -7.03 -13.23 2.41
N VAL A 249 -7.79 -12.17 2.17
CA VAL A 249 -9.03 -12.24 1.40
C VAL A 249 -8.68 -12.00 -0.06
N ILE A 250 -9.22 -12.83 -0.94
CA ILE A 250 -8.98 -12.80 -2.38
C ILE A 250 -10.29 -12.61 -3.14
N ASN A 251 -10.22 -11.95 -4.27
CA ASN A 251 -11.28 -11.94 -5.27
C ASN A 251 -11.11 -13.20 -6.14
N LYS A 252 -11.84 -14.25 -5.78
CA LYS A 252 -11.66 -15.60 -6.38
C LYS A 252 -12.46 -15.77 -7.66
N ASP A 253 -13.68 -15.24 -7.67
CA ASP A 253 -14.62 -15.44 -8.78
C ASP A 253 -15.45 -14.18 -9.04
N HIS A 254 -14.81 -13.17 -9.61
CA HIS A 254 -15.45 -11.90 -10.00
C HIS A 254 -16.35 -11.27 -8.92
N GLY A 255 -15.91 -11.37 -7.64
CA GLY A 255 -16.64 -10.81 -6.50
C GLY A 255 -16.70 -9.29 -6.56
N THR A 256 -17.69 -8.75 -5.86
CA THR A 256 -17.92 -7.32 -5.66
C THR A 256 -17.17 -6.80 -4.42
N ALA A 257 -17.11 -5.48 -4.23
CA ALA A 257 -16.60 -4.90 -2.99
C ALA A 257 -17.49 -5.26 -1.79
N ALA A 258 -18.80 -5.38 -2.01
CA ALA A 258 -19.75 -5.85 -1.00
C ALA A 258 -19.47 -7.30 -0.58
N ASP A 259 -19.14 -8.20 -1.50
CA ASP A 259 -18.74 -9.58 -1.18
C ASP A 259 -17.49 -9.62 -0.31
N ILE A 260 -16.45 -8.84 -0.68
CA ILE A 260 -15.19 -8.76 0.07
C ILE A 260 -15.44 -8.23 1.48
N LEU A 261 -16.19 -7.13 1.62
CA LEU A 261 -16.52 -6.55 2.91
C LEU A 261 -17.40 -7.47 3.76
N GLY A 262 -18.39 -8.11 3.13
CA GLY A 262 -19.26 -9.12 3.76
C GLY A 262 -18.45 -10.29 4.31
N LEU A 263 -17.53 -10.83 3.51
CA LEU A 263 -16.60 -11.88 3.94
C LEU A 263 -15.73 -11.42 5.11
N CYS A 264 -15.16 -10.21 5.05
CA CYS A 264 -14.35 -9.66 6.14
C CYS A 264 -15.15 -9.56 7.45
N ASN A 265 -16.40 -9.13 7.39
CA ASN A 265 -17.27 -9.02 8.58
C ASN A 265 -17.60 -10.40 9.15
N GLU A 266 -17.88 -11.38 8.30
CA GLU A 266 -18.14 -12.76 8.74
C GLU A 266 -16.91 -13.42 9.37
N VAL A 267 -15.72 -13.20 8.79
CA VAL A 267 -14.43 -13.65 9.37
C VAL A 267 -14.24 -13.04 10.76
N LYS A 268 -14.44 -11.73 10.92
CA LYS A 268 -14.35 -11.05 12.23
C LYS A 268 -15.30 -11.66 13.25
N ARG A 269 -16.56 -11.87 12.86
CA ARG A 269 -17.59 -12.44 13.71
C ARG A 269 -17.23 -13.86 14.19
N ARG A 270 -16.78 -14.74 13.28
CA ARG A 270 -16.43 -16.13 13.60
C ARG A 270 -15.16 -16.24 14.45
N VAL A 271 -14.12 -15.47 14.13
CA VAL A 271 -12.88 -15.43 14.92
C VAL A 271 -13.20 -14.92 16.34
N LYS A 272 -14.03 -13.87 16.49
CA LYS A 272 -14.45 -13.40 17.80
C LYS A 272 -15.19 -14.49 18.59
N ALA A 273 -16.09 -15.22 17.93
CA ALA A 273 -16.86 -16.30 18.59
C ALA A 273 -15.97 -17.48 19.03
N SER A 274 -14.93 -17.84 18.27
CA SER A 274 -14.06 -18.98 18.56
C SER A 274 -12.90 -18.68 19.51
N SER A 275 -12.33 -17.47 19.44
CA SER A 275 -11.09 -17.10 20.17
C SER A 275 -11.27 -15.95 21.16
N GLY A 276 -12.39 -15.23 21.13
CA GLY A 276 -12.58 -14.01 21.91
C GLY A 276 -11.82 -12.79 21.38
N VAL A 277 -11.00 -12.92 20.32
CA VAL A 277 -10.15 -11.86 19.80
C VAL A 277 -10.88 -11.05 18.70
N ASP A 278 -10.79 -9.73 18.79
CA ASP A 278 -11.31 -8.83 17.75
C ASP A 278 -10.28 -8.60 16.66
N LEU A 279 -10.66 -8.86 15.39
CA LEU A 279 -9.85 -8.53 14.24
C LEU A 279 -10.19 -7.12 13.72
N ALA A 280 -9.15 -6.33 13.42
CA ALA A 280 -9.28 -5.04 12.74
C ALA A 280 -8.78 -5.15 11.30
N LEU A 281 -9.45 -4.48 10.36
CA LEU A 281 -8.98 -4.41 8.97
C LEU A 281 -7.66 -3.64 8.89
N GLU A 282 -6.71 -4.15 8.11
CA GLU A 282 -5.54 -3.42 7.63
C GLU A 282 -5.87 -2.65 6.34
N VAL A 283 -6.70 -3.26 5.51
CA VAL A 283 -7.19 -2.68 4.26
C VAL A 283 -8.05 -1.45 4.56
N LYS A 284 -7.80 -0.35 3.85
CA LYS A 284 -8.56 0.89 3.95
C LYS A 284 -9.81 0.83 3.08
N LEU A 285 -10.95 1.22 3.65
CA LEU A 285 -12.22 1.31 2.93
C LEU A 285 -12.37 2.71 2.35
N LEU A 286 -12.82 2.81 1.11
CA LEU A 286 -13.00 4.07 0.41
C LEU A 286 -14.31 4.07 -0.39
N GLY A 287 -15.06 5.17 -0.35
CA GLY A 287 -16.30 5.33 -1.12
C GLY A 287 -17.52 4.66 -0.48
N GLU A 288 -18.53 4.38 -1.31
CA GLU A 288 -19.84 3.90 -0.91
C GLU A 288 -20.02 2.41 -1.22
N PHE A 289 -20.40 1.63 -0.20
CA PHE A 289 -20.60 0.18 -0.27
C PHE A 289 -22.06 -0.21 -0.44
#